data_325d673dd4971d23213e3e744fdc17cd
#
_entry.id   325d673dd4971d23213e3e744fdc17cd
#
_cell.length_a   1.000
_cell.length_b   1.000
_cell.length_c   1.000
_cell.angle_alpha   90.00
_cell.angle_beta   90.00
_cell.angle_gamma   90.00
#
_symmetry.space_group_name_H-M   'P 1'
#
loop_
_entity.id
_entity.type
_entity.pdbx_description
1 polymer ?
#
loop_
_entity_poly.entity_id
_entity_poly.type
_entity_poly.pdbx_seq_one_letter_code
_entity_poly.pdbx_strand_id
1 'polypeptide(L)'
;MIKAAVIGIGNIGKHHARVYSELDSELVAISDIDEKKGREIAEKLGCKFYNDYKEMLDNEDIDAVSIAVPTRLHKEVCLHCVEKGKHVLVEKPIARNIEDAKVMIEAAKSKNVKLLVGHIERFNPVIQKLKEIMDRKELGDITSIIAKRVGVFPPQISDANVIIDLAVHDIDIASYLLNKKPDDIYASGGRALIDKREDYADIFMKFGKTNVLIQANWITPVKIRNIAVTGTNGYAEANYITQELIIYKTKLKKNIDDFHDVVEFAKPQVMKITLEGEEPLKLEIEHFLDCIKNDKTPLVTGEDGLTALDIALKATKMCNDREVDL
;
A
#
# COMPACT_ATOMS: atom_id res chain seq x y z
N MET A 1 24.13 13.56 -4.96
CA MET A 1 22.78 13.76 -4.39
C MET A 1 21.79 13.47 -5.51
N ILE A 2 20.72 12.70 -5.26
CA ILE A 2 19.70 12.38 -6.27
C ILE A 2 18.80 13.60 -6.44
N LYS A 3 18.58 14.01 -7.69
CA LYS A 3 17.70 15.11 -8.08
C LYS A 3 16.30 14.59 -8.30
N ALA A 4 15.35 15.03 -7.47
CA ALA A 4 13.99 14.53 -7.46
C ALA A 4 12.99 15.60 -7.92
N ALA A 5 11.88 15.15 -8.49
CA ALA A 5 10.72 15.98 -8.80
C ALA A 5 9.41 15.28 -8.40
N VAL A 6 8.34 16.07 -8.26
CA VAL A 6 7.01 15.54 -7.98
C VAL A 6 6.00 16.06 -9.00
N ILE A 7 5.25 15.15 -9.60
CA ILE A 7 4.18 15.46 -10.54
C ILE A 7 2.83 15.19 -9.88
N GLY A 8 2.02 16.25 -9.74
CA GLY A 8 0.79 16.27 -8.98
C GLY A 8 1.01 16.66 -7.51
N ILE A 9 0.58 17.88 -7.11
CA ILE A 9 0.71 18.42 -5.74
C ILE A 9 -0.66 18.42 -5.04
N GLY A 10 -1.36 17.32 -5.20
CA GLY A 10 -2.62 17.05 -4.51
C GLY A 10 -2.45 16.75 -3.02
N ASN A 11 -3.38 15.93 -2.47
CA ASN A 11 -3.36 15.59 -1.05
C ASN A 11 -2.10 14.84 -0.63
N ILE A 12 -1.63 13.90 -1.46
CA ILE A 12 -0.45 13.08 -1.16
C ILE A 12 0.84 13.68 -1.74
N GLY A 13 0.82 14.23 -2.96
CA GLY A 13 2.01 14.72 -3.64
C GLY A 13 2.73 15.86 -2.91
N LYS A 14 2.01 16.75 -2.22
CA LYS A 14 2.61 17.77 -1.35
C LYS A 14 3.45 17.17 -0.22
N HIS A 15 3.08 15.98 0.27
CA HIS A 15 3.84 15.27 1.31
C HIS A 15 5.08 14.62 0.69
N HIS A 16 5.00 14.07 -0.54
CA HIS A 16 6.19 13.61 -1.27
C HIS A 16 7.19 14.75 -1.46
N ALA A 17 6.75 15.91 -1.93
CA ALA A 17 7.61 17.07 -2.12
C ALA A 17 8.29 17.52 -0.80
N ARG A 18 7.52 17.57 0.31
CA ARG A 18 8.08 17.87 1.62
C ARG A 18 9.14 16.85 2.02
N VAL A 19 8.86 15.56 1.89
CA VAL A 19 9.78 14.50 2.30
C VAL A 19 11.07 14.55 1.48
N TYR A 20 11.00 14.75 0.15
CA TYR A 20 12.22 14.93 -0.65
C TYR A 20 13.06 16.12 -0.17
N SER A 21 12.42 17.22 0.26
CA SER A 21 13.17 18.39 0.80
C SER A 21 13.79 18.17 2.18
N GLU A 22 13.35 17.14 2.91
CA GLU A 22 13.85 16.77 4.24
C GLU A 22 14.94 15.68 4.19
N LEU A 23 15.07 14.96 3.06
CA LEU A 23 16.00 13.84 2.87
C LEU A 23 17.32 14.29 2.23
N ASP A 24 18.29 13.35 2.13
CA ASP A 24 19.54 13.53 1.37
C ASP A 24 19.27 13.43 -0.15
N SER A 25 18.42 14.33 -0.63
CA SER A 25 18.04 14.52 -2.03
C SER A 25 17.84 16.00 -2.33
N GLU A 26 17.87 16.36 -3.62
CA GLU A 26 17.55 17.70 -4.08
C GLU A 26 16.15 17.69 -4.70
N LEU A 27 15.19 18.38 -4.07
CA LEU A 27 13.90 18.63 -4.71
C LEU A 27 14.07 19.76 -5.73
N VAL A 28 14.26 19.38 -7.00
CA VAL A 28 14.53 20.35 -8.09
C VAL A 28 13.27 21.11 -8.48
N ALA A 29 12.17 20.39 -8.68
CA ALA A 29 10.93 20.96 -9.18
C ALA A 29 9.69 20.18 -8.80
N ILE A 30 8.56 20.87 -8.85
CA ILE A 30 7.21 20.28 -8.75
C ILE A 30 6.35 20.70 -9.93
N SER A 31 5.40 19.88 -10.33
CA SER A 31 4.43 20.21 -11.39
C SER A 31 2.99 19.91 -10.96
N ASP A 32 2.09 20.86 -11.24
CA ASP A 32 0.64 20.69 -11.05
C ASP A 32 -0.12 21.61 -12.00
N ILE A 33 -1.35 21.22 -12.37
CA ILE A 33 -2.26 22.05 -13.16
C ILE A 33 -2.85 23.22 -12.36
N ASP A 34 -2.87 23.13 -11.04
CA ASP A 34 -3.25 24.21 -10.12
C ASP A 34 -2.04 25.13 -9.88
N GLU A 35 -1.89 26.12 -10.74
CA GLU A 35 -0.76 27.06 -10.72
C GLU A 35 -0.62 27.78 -9.37
N LYS A 36 -1.74 28.23 -8.78
CA LYS A 36 -1.71 28.98 -7.52
C LYS A 36 -1.15 28.13 -6.39
N LYS A 37 -1.73 26.94 -6.20
CA LYS A 37 -1.29 26.01 -5.17
C LYS A 37 0.13 25.50 -5.41
N GLY A 38 0.48 25.23 -6.67
CA GLY A 38 1.81 24.76 -7.04
C GLY A 38 2.88 25.81 -6.71
N ARG A 39 2.69 27.09 -7.06
CA ARG A 39 3.62 28.16 -6.74
C ARG A 39 3.79 28.36 -5.24
N GLU A 40 2.70 28.34 -4.46
CA GLU A 40 2.75 28.47 -3.00
C GLU A 40 3.61 27.35 -2.35
N ILE A 41 3.47 26.11 -2.85
CA ILE A 41 4.25 24.97 -2.35
C ILE A 41 5.71 25.04 -2.80
N ALA A 42 5.96 25.41 -4.06
CA ALA A 42 7.31 25.55 -4.60
C ALA A 42 8.12 26.62 -3.85
N GLU A 43 7.52 27.78 -3.59
CA GLU A 43 8.12 28.86 -2.79
C GLU A 43 8.46 28.38 -1.38
N LYS A 44 7.53 27.69 -0.72
CA LYS A 44 7.73 27.15 0.63
C LYS A 44 8.86 26.13 0.71
N LEU A 45 9.03 25.31 -0.33
CA LEU A 45 10.02 24.23 -0.36
C LEU A 45 11.33 24.63 -1.06
N GLY A 46 11.40 25.84 -1.62
CA GLY A 46 12.59 26.36 -2.30
C GLY A 46 12.92 25.65 -3.62
N CYS A 47 11.90 25.17 -4.34
CA CYS A 47 12.07 24.47 -5.61
C CYS A 47 11.36 25.20 -6.76
N LYS A 48 11.60 24.76 -8.02
CA LYS A 48 10.92 25.33 -9.18
C LYS A 48 9.49 24.79 -9.32
N PHE A 49 8.62 25.59 -9.95
CA PHE A 49 7.25 25.19 -10.29
C PHE A 49 7.07 25.18 -11.81
N TYR A 50 6.36 24.15 -12.29
CA TYR A 50 5.95 24.01 -13.68
C TYR A 50 4.47 23.68 -13.76
N ASN A 51 3.76 24.33 -14.69
CA ASN A 51 2.35 24.00 -14.94
C ASN A 51 2.22 22.75 -15.82
N ASP A 52 3.21 22.48 -16.64
CA ASP A 52 3.32 21.27 -17.47
C ASP A 52 4.54 20.46 -17.06
N TYR A 53 4.29 19.20 -16.65
CA TYR A 53 5.34 18.28 -16.25
C TYR A 53 6.29 17.90 -17.41
N LYS A 54 5.86 18.02 -18.66
CA LYS A 54 6.70 17.76 -19.82
C LYS A 54 7.79 18.83 -19.94
N GLU A 55 7.39 20.09 -19.79
CA GLU A 55 8.35 21.21 -19.75
C GLU A 55 9.32 21.05 -18.58
N MET A 56 8.84 20.60 -17.40
CA MET A 56 9.71 20.33 -16.25
C MET A 56 10.76 19.27 -16.58
N LEU A 57 10.35 18.16 -17.19
CA LEU A 57 11.25 17.05 -17.55
C LEU A 57 12.23 17.40 -18.68
N ASP A 58 11.89 18.37 -19.54
CA ASP A 58 12.76 18.84 -20.61
C ASP A 58 13.79 19.88 -20.15
N ASN A 59 13.44 20.70 -19.16
CA ASN A 59 14.26 21.83 -18.72
C ASN A 59 15.10 21.55 -17.48
N GLU A 60 14.78 20.50 -16.69
CA GLU A 60 15.46 20.23 -15.44
C GLU A 60 16.24 18.91 -15.49
N ASP A 61 17.39 18.93 -14.84
CA ASP A 61 18.18 17.72 -14.60
C ASP A 61 17.60 16.95 -13.42
N ILE A 62 16.81 15.92 -13.70
CA ILE A 62 16.04 15.10 -12.74
C ILE A 62 16.48 13.65 -12.88
N ASP A 63 16.70 12.96 -11.76
CA ASP A 63 17.00 11.52 -11.73
C ASP A 63 15.74 10.70 -11.41
N ALA A 64 14.89 11.20 -10.52
CA ALA A 64 13.77 10.48 -9.92
C ALA A 64 12.50 11.33 -9.88
N VAL A 65 11.34 10.70 -10.10
CA VAL A 65 10.04 11.37 -10.10
C VAL A 65 9.04 10.61 -9.24
N SER A 66 8.35 11.32 -8.33
CA SER A 66 7.11 10.81 -7.72
C SER A 66 5.91 11.27 -8.52
N ILE A 67 5.05 10.32 -8.90
CA ILE A 67 3.82 10.54 -9.66
C ILE A 67 2.63 10.40 -8.71
N ALA A 68 1.99 11.51 -8.36
CA ALA A 68 0.85 11.60 -7.44
C ALA A 68 -0.35 12.32 -8.09
N VAL A 69 -0.53 12.13 -9.39
CA VAL A 69 -1.68 12.59 -10.16
C VAL A 69 -2.87 11.63 -10.01
N PRO A 70 -4.10 11.97 -10.48
CA PRO A 70 -5.20 11.01 -10.54
C PRO A 70 -4.83 9.74 -11.30
N THR A 71 -5.29 8.57 -10.83
CA THR A 71 -4.93 7.24 -11.35
C THR A 71 -5.06 7.10 -12.87
N ARG A 72 -6.05 7.78 -13.47
CA ARG A 72 -6.25 7.78 -14.93
C ARG A 72 -5.07 8.34 -15.74
N LEU A 73 -4.18 9.10 -15.11
CA LEU A 73 -3.01 9.71 -15.72
C LEU A 73 -1.70 8.97 -15.41
N HIS A 74 -1.71 7.99 -14.49
CA HIS A 74 -0.50 7.28 -14.07
C HIS A 74 0.28 6.71 -15.24
N LYS A 75 -0.40 6.01 -16.17
CA LYS A 75 0.25 5.41 -17.35
C LYS A 75 0.92 6.46 -18.23
N GLU A 76 0.19 7.50 -18.64
CA GLU A 76 0.72 8.53 -19.54
C GLU A 76 1.97 9.19 -18.94
N VAL A 77 1.85 9.65 -17.69
CA VAL A 77 2.93 10.36 -17.00
C VAL A 77 4.12 9.42 -16.76
N CYS A 78 3.87 8.19 -16.32
CA CYS A 78 4.92 7.21 -16.07
C CYS A 78 5.70 6.87 -17.34
N LEU A 79 5.00 6.59 -18.45
CA LEU A 79 5.67 6.27 -19.72
C LEU A 79 6.55 7.43 -20.19
N HIS A 80 6.09 8.67 -20.05
CA HIS A 80 6.88 9.84 -20.41
C HIS A 80 8.13 9.99 -19.54
N CYS A 81 8.01 9.80 -18.21
CA CYS A 81 9.16 9.81 -17.31
C CYS A 81 10.16 8.70 -17.66
N VAL A 82 9.67 7.48 -17.90
CA VAL A 82 10.48 6.31 -18.26
C VAL A 82 11.19 6.52 -19.61
N GLU A 83 10.52 7.09 -20.60
CA GLU A 83 11.11 7.43 -21.91
C GLU A 83 12.30 8.40 -21.76
N LYS A 84 12.19 9.35 -20.83
CA LYS A 84 13.26 10.28 -20.44
C LYS A 84 14.32 9.66 -19.52
N GLY A 85 14.24 8.34 -19.25
CA GLY A 85 15.21 7.63 -18.40
C GLY A 85 15.10 7.95 -16.90
N LYS A 86 13.96 8.46 -16.43
CA LYS A 86 13.77 8.83 -15.02
C LYS A 86 13.27 7.63 -14.22
N HIS A 87 13.82 7.46 -13.01
CA HIS A 87 13.29 6.51 -12.04
C HIS A 87 11.93 6.98 -11.52
N VAL A 88 10.99 6.06 -11.29
CA VAL A 88 9.59 6.42 -10.99
C VAL A 88 9.12 5.77 -9.69
N LEU A 89 8.57 6.59 -8.78
CA LEU A 89 7.66 6.19 -7.72
C LEU A 89 6.25 6.62 -8.14
N VAL A 90 5.35 5.68 -8.39
CA VAL A 90 3.96 5.97 -8.76
C VAL A 90 3.01 5.61 -7.63
N GLU A 91 2.07 6.50 -7.30
CA GLU A 91 1.06 6.24 -6.27
C GLU A 91 0.15 5.06 -6.61
N LYS A 92 -0.39 4.45 -5.56
CA LYS A 92 -1.39 3.37 -5.70
C LYS A 92 -2.76 3.92 -6.13
N PRO A 93 -3.55 3.12 -6.86
CA PRO A 93 -3.15 1.89 -7.55
C PRO A 93 -2.22 2.21 -8.73
N ILE A 94 -1.35 1.28 -9.11
CA ILE A 94 -0.36 1.49 -10.18
C ILE A 94 -0.99 2.06 -11.47
N ALA A 95 -2.18 1.57 -11.85
CA ALA A 95 -2.93 1.99 -13.04
C ALA A 95 -4.43 1.77 -12.87
N ARG A 96 -5.25 2.17 -13.85
CA ARG A 96 -6.71 1.91 -13.88
C ARG A 96 -7.08 0.46 -14.17
N ASN A 97 -6.25 -0.23 -14.93
CA ASN A 97 -6.49 -1.58 -15.43
C ASN A 97 -5.17 -2.35 -15.53
N ILE A 98 -5.30 -3.65 -15.75
CA ILE A 98 -4.18 -4.59 -15.81
C ILE A 98 -3.26 -4.33 -17.00
N GLU A 99 -3.84 -3.99 -18.15
CA GLU A 99 -3.12 -3.76 -19.40
C GLU A 99 -2.20 -2.54 -19.28
N ASP A 100 -2.71 -1.45 -18.72
CA ASP A 100 -1.93 -0.23 -18.48
C ASP A 100 -0.78 -0.48 -17.48
N ALA A 101 -1.03 -1.23 -16.41
CA ALA A 101 0.01 -1.59 -15.44
C ALA A 101 1.13 -2.43 -16.10
N LYS A 102 0.78 -3.42 -16.92
CA LYS A 102 1.76 -4.23 -17.66
C LYS A 102 2.63 -3.39 -18.58
N VAL A 103 2.02 -2.45 -19.31
CA VAL A 103 2.76 -1.54 -20.22
C VAL A 103 3.75 -0.69 -19.43
N MET A 104 3.37 -0.16 -18.26
CA MET A 104 4.26 0.63 -17.40
C MET A 104 5.44 -0.21 -16.91
N ILE A 105 5.18 -1.43 -16.44
CA ILE A 105 6.21 -2.35 -15.95
C ILE A 105 7.22 -2.70 -17.06
N GLU A 106 6.74 -3.09 -18.24
CA GLU A 106 7.61 -3.45 -19.37
C GLU A 106 8.42 -2.26 -19.86
N ALA A 107 7.83 -1.06 -19.89
CA ALA A 107 8.56 0.17 -20.24
C ALA A 107 9.71 0.42 -19.24
N ALA A 108 9.45 0.35 -17.93
CA ALA A 108 10.46 0.55 -16.91
C ALA A 108 11.61 -0.47 -17.02
N LYS A 109 11.29 -1.74 -17.25
CA LYS A 109 12.28 -2.81 -17.48
C LYS A 109 13.12 -2.53 -18.73
N SER A 110 12.48 -2.18 -19.85
CA SER A 110 13.17 -1.94 -21.13
C SER A 110 14.17 -0.80 -21.07
N LYS A 111 13.91 0.20 -20.22
CA LYS A 111 14.77 1.37 -19.99
C LYS A 111 15.71 1.23 -18.81
N ASN A 112 15.67 0.08 -18.10
CA ASN A 112 16.45 -0.17 -16.88
C ASN A 112 16.29 0.92 -15.83
N VAL A 113 15.05 1.44 -15.66
CA VAL A 113 14.72 2.39 -14.60
C VAL A 113 13.96 1.70 -13.46
N LYS A 114 14.14 2.19 -12.25
CA LYS A 114 13.39 1.68 -11.08
C LYS A 114 11.95 2.16 -11.18
N LEU A 115 11.01 1.22 -10.96
CA LEU A 115 9.59 1.50 -10.80
C LEU A 115 9.16 0.98 -9.43
N LEU A 116 8.84 1.90 -8.51
CA LEU A 116 8.26 1.60 -7.21
C LEU A 116 6.79 2.01 -7.21
N VAL A 117 5.92 1.18 -6.64
CA VAL A 117 4.50 1.50 -6.48
C VAL A 117 4.23 1.90 -5.03
N GLY A 118 3.51 3.00 -4.81
CA GLY A 118 3.25 3.64 -3.52
C GLY A 118 2.36 2.84 -2.57
N HIS A 119 2.66 1.56 -2.33
CA HIS A 119 2.04 0.79 -1.26
C HIS A 119 2.73 1.08 0.07
N ILE A 120 2.53 2.29 0.55
CA ILE A 120 3.16 2.90 1.72
C ILE A 120 3.10 2.03 2.99
N GLU A 121 2.05 1.21 3.15
CA GLU A 121 1.87 0.40 4.37
C GLU A 121 2.92 -0.72 4.51
N ARG A 122 3.62 -1.12 3.43
CA ARG A 122 4.78 -2.01 3.54
C ARG A 122 5.95 -1.35 4.28
N PHE A 123 6.00 -0.03 4.32
CA PHE A 123 7.01 0.76 5.02
C PHE A 123 6.58 1.18 6.43
N ASN A 124 5.37 0.83 6.84
CA ASN A 124 4.92 1.07 8.21
C ASN A 124 5.74 0.20 9.19
N PRO A 125 6.44 0.81 10.19
CA PRO A 125 7.30 0.07 11.11
C PRO A 125 6.63 -1.12 11.77
N VAL A 126 5.34 -1.01 12.10
CA VAL A 126 4.60 -2.11 12.74
C VAL A 126 4.42 -3.30 11.79
N ILE A 127 4.27 -3.07 10.49
CA ILE A 127 4.15 -4.11 9.46
C ILE A 127 5.51 -4.76 9.21
N GLN A 128 6.58 -3.98 9.14
CA GLN A 128 7.94 -4.50 9.04
C GLN A 128 8.27 -5.42 10.23
N LYS A 129 7.91 -4.99 11.45
CA LYS A 129 8.12 -5.81 12.64
C LYS A 129 7.26 -7.08 12.67
N LEU A 130 6.00 -6.98 12.23
CA LEU A 130 5.12 -8.14 12.09
C LEU A 130 5.68 -9.14 11.07
N LYS A 131 6.17 -8.65 9.93
CA LYS A 131 6.82 -9.47 8.90
C LYS A 131 8.04 -10.20 9.44
N GLU A 132 8.93 -9.50 10.16
CA GLU A 132 10.10 -10.10 10.80
C GLU A 132 9.72 -11.27 11.72
N ILE A 133 8.69 -11.10 12.56
CA ILE A 133 8.19 -12.11 13.49
C ILE A 133 7.63 -13.31 12.75
N MET A 134 6.87 -13.07 11.67
CA MET A 134 6.33 -14.14 10.82
C MET A 134 7.43 -14.92 10.09
N ASP A 135 8.42 -14.23 9.52
CA ASP A 135 9.55 -14.85 8.82
C ASP A 135 10.42 -15.69 9.75
N ARG A 136 10.56 -15.27 11.01
CA ARG A 136 11.23 -16.07 12.08
C ARG A 136 10.35 -17.20 12.62
N LYS A 137 9.13 -17.38 12.10
CA LYS A 137 8.16 -18.39 12.54
C LYS A 137 7.83 -18.32 14.04
N GLU A 138 7.93 -17.15 14.66
CA GLU A 138 7.66 -16.96 16.07
C GLU A 138 6.19 -17.24 16.44
N LEU A 139 5.26 -17.07 15.49
CA LEU A 139 3.85 -17.43 15.61
C LEU A 139 3.54 -18.86 15.15
N GLY A 140 4.54 -19.63 14.70
CA GLY A 140 4.35 -20.93 14.06
C GLY A 140 3.79 -20.84 12.65
N ASP A 141 3.02 -21.84 12.23
CA ASP A 141 2.34 -21.83 10.92
C ASP A 141 1.11 -20.91 10.99
N ILE A 142 1.03 -19.97 10.06
CA ILE A 142 -0.05 -18.99 10.04
C ILE A 142 -1.33 -19.65 9.53
N THR A 143 -2.42 -19.52 10.29
CA THR A 143 -3.73 -20.08 9.97
C THR A 143 -4.71 -19.02 9.49
N SER A 144 -4.65 -17.80 10.04
CA SER A 144 -5.52 -16.72 9.60
C SER A 144 -4.88 -15.33 9.77
N ILE A 145 -5.30 -14.41 8.90
CA ILE A 145 -5.04 -12.97 9.00
C ILE A 145 -6.39 -12.24 8.89
N ILE A 146 -6.63 -11.30 9.78
CA ILE A 146 -7.82 -10.45 9.76
C ILE A 146 -7.37 -8.99 9.72
N ALA A 147 -7.68 -8.28 8.65
CA ALA A 147 -7.40 -6.85 8.52
C ALA A 147 -8.70 -6.04 8.56
N LYS A 148 -8.65 -4.93 9.28
CA LYS A 148 -9.79 -4.01 9.40
C LYS A 148 -9.34 -2.60 9.05
N ARG A 149 -9.91 -2.06 7.98
CA ARG A 149 -9.60 -0.72 7.45
C ARG A 149 -10.90 0.03 7.21
N VAL A 150 -11.43 0.64 8.26
CA VAL A 150 -12.75 1.27 8.26
C VAL A 150 -12.66 2.71 8.76
N GLY A 151 -13.61 3.56 8.37
CA GLY A 151 -13.66 4.95 8.79
C GLY A 151 -14.74 5.76 8.08
N VAL A 152 -14.69 7.07 8.27
CA VAL A 152 -15.62 8.02 7.63
C VAL A 152 -15.22 8.22 6.16
N PHE A 153 -16.22 8.43 5.31
CA PHE A 153 -16.04 8.74 3.89
C PHE A 153 -15.10 9.93 3.67
N PRO A 154 -14.05 9.78 2.86
CA PRO A 154 -13.16 10.87 2.51
C PRO A 154 -13.72 11.65 1.30
N PRO A 155 -14.24 12.89 1.49
CA PRO A 155 -14.96 13.62 0.46
C PRO A 155 -14.11 13.99 -0.77
N GLN A 156 -12.80 13.96 -0.64
CA GLN A 156 -11.84 14.24 -1.72
C GLN A 156 -11.66 13.09 -2.71
N ILE A 157 -12.12 11.87 -2.39
CA ILE A 157 -11.98 10.72 -3.28
C ILE A 157 -13.19 10.66 -4.21
N SER A 158 -12.95 10.86 -5.51
CA SER A 158 -13.99 10.92 -6.54
C SER A 158 -13.92 9.80 -7.58
N ASP A 159 -12.79 9.12 -7.71
CA ASP A 159 -12.47 8.21 -8.82
C ASP A 159 -12.23 6.75 -8.39
N ALA A 160 -12.43 6.42 -7.13
CA ALA A 160 -12.24 5.07 -6.59
C ALA A 160 -13.44 4.65 -5.72
N ASN A 161 -13.68 3.35 -5.61
CA ASN A 161 -14.54 2.75 -4.60
C ASN A 161 -13.72 2.37 -3.35
N VAL A 162 -14.36 1.87 -2.30
CA VAL A 162 -13.71 1.51 -1.04
C VAL A 162 -12.66 0.39 -1.19
N ILE A 163 -12.83 -0.49 -2.18
CA ILE A 163 -11.88 -1.59 -2.42
C ILE A 163 -10.58 -1.04 -2.99
N ILE A 164 -10.68 -0.21 -4.03
CA ILE A 164 -9.53 0.42 -4.70
C ILE A 164 -8.83 1.45 -3.81
N ASP A 165 -9.59 2.14 -2.95
CA ASP A 165 -8.99 3.12 -2.05
C ASP A 165 -8.43 2.50 -0.77
N LEU A 166 -9.22 1.68 -0.06
CA LEU A 166 -8.85 1.15 1.26
C LEU A 166 -8.36 -0.30 1.21
N ALA A 167 -9.17 -1.22 0.67
CA ALA A 167 -8.87 -2.65 0.77
C ALA A 167 -7.58 -3.03 0.03
N VAL A 168 -7.22 -2.31 -1.03
CA VAL A 168 -5.99 -2.55 -1.81
C VAL A 168 -4.71 -2.54 -0.96
N HIS A 169 -4.68 -1.74 0.11
CA HIS A 169 -3.56 -1.74 1.05
C HIS A 169 -3.42 -3.07 1.80
N ASP A 170 -4.53 -3.59 2.32
CA ASP A 170 -4.51 -4.84 3.11
C ASP A 170 -4.42 -6.08 2.20
N ILE A 171 -4.88 -6.00 0.95
CA ILE A 171 -4.64 -6.99 -0.11
C ILE A 171 -3.13 -7.11 -0.37
N ASP A 172 -2.45 -5.98 -0.55
CA ASP A 172 -1.01 -5.93 -0.73
C ASP A 172 -0.26 -6.46 0.49
N ILE A 173 -0.63 -6.00 1.70
CA ILE A 173 -0.01 -6.45 2.95
C ILE A 173 -0.18 -7.95 3.17
N ALA A 174 -1.35 -8.53 2.87
CA ALA A 174 -1.54 -9.98 2.99
C ALA A 174 -0.60 -10.76 2.07
N SER A 175 -0.47 -10.32 0.82
CA SER A 175 0.44 -10.93 -0.15
C SER A 175 1.91 -10.78 0.27
N TYR A 176 2.29 -9.61 0.80
CA TYR A 176 3.61 -9.32 1.33
C TYR A 176 3.95 -10.18 2.56
N LEU A 177 3.08 -10.23 3.56
CA LEU A 177 3.30 -11.01 4.78
C LEU A 177 3.43 -12.51 4.50
N LEU A 178 2.63 -13.04 3.56
CA LEU A 178 2.61 -14.45 3.20
C LEU A 178 3.57 -14.82 2.06
N ASN A 179 4.28 -13.85 1.45
CA ASN A 179 5.21 -14.04 0.33
C ASN A 179 4.60 -14.79 -0.87
N LYS A 180 3.32 -14.61 -1.16
CA LYS A 180 2.63 -15.27 -2.26
C LYS A 180 1.32 -14.58 -2.65
N LYS A 181 0.77 -14.96 -3.81
CA LYS A 181 -0.56 -14.56 -4.27
C LYS A 181 -1.63 -15.48 -3.67
N PRO A 182 -2.87 -15.01 -3.51
CA PRO A 182 -3.97 -15.88 -3.09
C PRO A 182 -4.30 -16.92 -4.18
N ASP A 183 -4.71 -18.11 -3.73
CA ASP A 183 -5.21 -19.18 -4.59
C ASP A 183 -6.66 -18.90 -5.03
N ASP A 184 -7.48 -18.39 -4.07
CA ASP A 184 -8.89 -18.08 -4.28
C ASP A 184 -9.24 -16.73 -3.64
N ILE A 185 -10.24 -16.05 -4.19
CA ILE A 185 -10.75 -14.76 -3.75
C ILE A 185 -12.29 -14.81 -3.76
N TYR A 186 -12.90 -14.33 -2.68
CA TYR A 186 -14.33 -14.10 -2.57
C TYR A 186 -14.56 -12.72 -1.99
N ALA A 187 -15.49 -11.97 -2.55
CA ALA A 187 -15.82 -10.65 -2.05
C ALA A 187 -17.34 -10.45 -2.02
N SER A 188 -17.78 -9.71 -1.01
CA SER A 188 -19.14 -9.21 -0.89
C SER A 188 -19.08 -7.77 -0.40
N GLY A 189 -19.91 -6.91 -0.96
CA GLY A 189 -19.93 -5.49 -0.63
C GLY A 189 -21.11 -4.83 -1.30
N GLY A 190 -21.23 -3.53 -1.10
CA GLY A 190 -22.36 -2.79 -1.68
C GLY A 190 -22.27 -1.31 -1.38
N ARG A 191 -23.44 -0.66 -1.53
CA ARG A 191 -23.65 0.78 -1.44
C ARG A 191 -24.65 1.05 -0.32
N ALA A 192 -24.15 1.52 0.82
CA ALA A 192 -25.00 1.84 1.98
C ALA A 192 -25.33 3.34 2.08
N LEU A 193 -24.37 4.21 1.75
CA LEU A 193 -24.50 5.67 1.84
C LEU A 193 -24.22 6.37 0.51
N ILE A 194 -23.52 5.70 -0.43
CA ILE A 194 -23.07 6.31 -1.69
C ILE A 194 -23.64 5.53 -2.88
N ASP A 195 -24.63 6.09 -3.60
CA ASP A 195 -25.36 5.41 -4.68
C ASP A 195 -24.48 4.99 -5.89
N LYS A 196 -23.34 5.63 -6.09
CA LYS A 196 -22.57 5.50 -7.34
C LYS A 196 -21.41 4.49 -7.26
N ARG A 197 -21.02 4.02 -6.07
CA ARG A 197 -19.87 3.15 -5.87
C ARG A 197 -19.92 2.46 -4.52
N GLU A 198 -19.27 1.32 -4.43
CA GLU A 198 -19.21 0.52 -3.21
C GLU A 198 -18.54 1.33 -2.09
N ASP A 199 -19.18 1.41 -0.92
CA ASP A 199 -18.72 2.09 0.28
C ASP A 199 -18.45 1.13 1.45
N TYR A 200 -18.74 -0.17 1.27
CA TYR A 200 -18.30 -1.25 2.15
C TYR A 200 -17.97 -2.50 1.35
N ALA A 201 -17.00 -3.27 1.82
CA ALA A 201 -16.65 -4.58 1.27
C ALA A 201 -15.99 -5.45 2.34
N ASP A 202 -16.34 -6.74 2.33
CA ASP A 202 -15.66 -7.82 3.02
C ASP A 202 -15.04 -8.74 1.96
N ILE A 203 -13.72 -8.98 2.06
CA ILE A 203 -12.96 -9.76 1.10
C ILE A 203 -12.33 -10.94 1.83
N PHE A 204 -12.60 -12.14 1.35
CA PHE A 204 -11.95 -13.37 1.80
C PHE A 204 -10.96 -13.84 0.74
N MET A 205 -9.73 -14.12 1.17
CA MET A 205 -8.68 -14.66 0.31
C MET A 205 -8.10 -15.93 0.94
N LYS A 206 -7.81 -16.93 0.10
CA LYS A 206 -7.19 -18.17 0.52
C LYS A 206 -5.74 -18.26 0.03
N PHE A 207 -4.83 -18.59 0.92
CA PHE A 207 -3.40 -18.74 0.65
C PHE A 207 -2.92 -20.12 1.13
N GLY A 208 -3.23 -21.17 0.35
CA GLY A 208 -3.02 -22.56 0.79
C GLY A 208 -3.87 -22.90 2.01
N LYS A 209 -3.22 -23.06 3.17
CA LYS A 209 -3.90 -23.34 4.44
C LYS A 209 -4.25 -22.07 5.25
N THR A 210 -3.80 -20.91 4.83
CA THR A 210 -4.03 -19.63 5.51
C THR A 210 -5.24 -18.92 4.93
N ASN A 211 -6.15 -18.48 5.78
CA ASN A 211 -7.30 -17.67 5.40
C ASN A 211 -7.02 -16.19 5.72
N VAL A 212 -7.42 -15.30 4.84
CA VAL A 212 -7.33 -13.85 5.04
C VAL A 212 -8.70 -13.23 4.89
N LEU A 213 -9.10 -12.43 5.88
CA LEU A 213 -10.33 -11.65 5.86
C LEU A 213 -9.99 -10.17 5.93
N ILE A 214 -10.49 -9.38 4.99
CA ILE A 214 -10.32 -7.92 4.95
C ILE A 214 -11.69 -7.27 5.04
N GLN A 215 -11.89 -6.41 6.02
CA GLN A 215 -13.05 -5.55 6.15
C GLN A 215 -12.67 -4.11 5.81
N ALA A 216 -13.29 -3.54 4.79
CA ALA A 216 -13.08 -2.15 4.39
C ALA A 216 -14.42 -1.41 4.26
N ASN A 217 -14.53 -0.23 4.86
CA ASN A 217 -15.70 0.63 4.64
C ASN A 217 -15.42 2.11 4.91
N TRP A 218 -16.31 2.95 4.37
CA TRP A 218 -16.36 4.39 4.60
C TRP A 218 -17.56 4.85 5.47
N ILE A 219 -18.21 3.89 6.14
CA ILE A 219 -19.45 4.14 6.90
C ILE A 219 -19.27 4.06 8.43
N THR A 220 -18.12 3.58 8.88
CA THR A 220 -17.80 3.52 10.31
C THR A 220 -17.42 4.90 10.83
N PRO A 221 -18.05 5.41 11.92
CA PRO A 221 -17.82 6.78 12.40
C PRO A 221 -16.47 7.01 13.08
N VAL A 222 -15.68 5.95 13.26
CA VAL A 222 -14.33 5.99 13.84
C VAL A 222 -13.32 5.37 12.88
N LYS A 223 -12.11 5.94 12.82
CA LYS A 223 -11.02 5.42 12.00
C LYS A 223 -10.34 4.25 12.71
N ILE A 224 -10.44 3.05 12.13
CA ILE A 224 -9.75 1.84 12.62
C ILE A 224 -8.85 1.33 11.50
N ARG A 225 -7.60 1.04 11.86
CA ARG A 225 -6.56 0.49 10.97
C ARG A 225 -5.78 -0.53 11.76
N ASN A 226 -6.16 -1.79 11.69
CA ASN A 226 -5.47 -2.86 12.40
C ASN A 226 -5.43 -4.15 11.58
N ILE A 227 -4.47 -5.01 11.95
CA ILE A 227 -4.31 -6.34 11.40
C ILE A 227 -4.00 -7.31 12.54
N ALA A 228 -4.64 -8.47 12.52
CA ALA A 228 -4.44 -9.55 13.45
C ALA A 228 -3.98 -10.80 12.71
N VAL A 229 -3.00 -11.50 13.28
CA VAL A 229 -2.40 -12.70 12.71
C VAL A 229 -2.47 -13.82 13.73
N THR A 230 -3.10 -14.94 13.36
CA THR A 230 -3.17 -16.15 14.16
C THR A 230 -2.26 -17.22 13.58
N GLY A 231 -1.40 -17.76 14.40
CA GLY A 231 -0.55 -18.88 14.07
C GLY A 231 -0.67 -20.00 15.10
N THR A 232 -0.05 -21.15 14.82
CA THR A 232 -0.13 -22.34 15.68
C THR A 232 0.56 -22.17 17.05
N ASN A 233 1.45 -21.20 17.19
CA ASN A 233 2.22 -20.94 18.42
C ASN A 233 1.91 -19.58 19.05
N GLY A 234 1.02 -18.79 18.49
CA GLY A 234 0.69 -17.47 19.02
C GLY A 234 -0.24 -16.65 18.14
N TYR A 235 -0.50 -15.46 18.65
CA TYR A 235 -1.37 -14.46 18.03
C TYR A 235 -0.69 -13.10 18.12
N ALA A 236 -0.82 -12.29 17.08
CA ALA A 236 -0.31 -10.92 17.05
C ALA A 236 -1.36 -9.95 16.55
N GLU A 237 -1.43 -8.77 17.17
CA GLU A 237 -2.24 -7.63 16.72
C GLU A 237 -1.35 -6.43 16.48
N ALA A 238 -1.48 -5.82 15.29
CA ALA A 238 -0.80 -4.61 14.92
C ALA A 238 -1.79 -3.49 14.62
N ASN A 239 -1.53 -2.29 15.17
CA ASN A 239 -2.27 -1.07 14.89
C ASN A 239 -1.39 -0.16 14.02
N TYR A 240 -1.83 0.11 12.79
CA TYR A 240 -1.08 0.92 11.83
C TYR A 240 -0.93 2.40 12.26
N ILE A 241 -1.91 2.91 13.03
CA ILE A 241 -1.96 4.33 13.42
C ILE A 241 -1.05 4.60 14.61
N THR A 242 -1.16 3.76 15.66
CA THR A 242 -0.35 3.90 16.88
C THR A 242 1.00 3.22 16.78
N GLN A 243 1.22 2.42 15.73
CA GLN A 243 2.42 1.59 15.54
C GLN A 243 2.71 0.69 16.74
N GLU A 244 1.65 0.20 17.38
CA GLU A 244 1.72 -0.77 18.45
C GLU A 244 1.52 -2.19 17.93
N LEU A 245 2.36 -3.12 18.42
CA LEU A 245 2.27 -4.54 18.15
C LEU A 245 2.14 -5.29 19.49
N ILE A 246 1.08 -6.08 19.63
CA ILE A 246 0.86 -6.94 20.80
C ILE A 246 0.98 -8.39 20.33
N ILE A 247 1.80 -9.17 21.03
CA ILE A 247 2.06 -10.57 20.71
C ILE A 247 1.68 -11.42 21.92
N TYR A 248 0.87 -12.44 21.66
CA TYR A 248 0.46 -13.44 22.65
C TYR A 248 1.08 -14.77 22.26
N LYS A 249 2.04 -15.27 23.05
CA LYS A 249 2.67 -16.59 22.87
C LYS A 249 2.19 -17.56 23.93
N THR A 250 1.85 -18.76 23.53
CA THR A 250 1.46 -19.82 24.47
C THR A 250 2.18 -21.12 24.13
N LYS A 251 2.38 -21.96 25.15
CA LYS A 251 2.82 -23.35 24.95
C LYS A 251 1.58 -24.24 24.95
N LEU A 252 1.41 -24.98 23.88
CA LEU A 252 0.37 -25.99 23.76
C LEU A 252 0.81 -27.26 24.50
N LYS A 253 -0.02 -27.77 25.38
CA LYS A 253 0.05 -29.14 25.86
C LYS A 253 -1.02 -29.95 25.13
N LYS A 254 -0.60 -30.85 24.27
CA LYS A 254 -1.51 -31.82 23.66
C LYS A 254 -1.54 -33.05 24.56
N ASN A 255 -2.64 -33.27 25.22
CA ASN A 255 -2.96 -34.57 25.81
C ASN A 255 -3.87 -35.29 24.81
N ILE A 256 -3.30 -36.24 24.07
CA ILE A 256 -4.06 -37.14 23.23
C ILE A 256 -4.42 -38.32 24.12
N ASP A 257 -5.67 -38.41 24.51
CA ASP A 257 -6.25 -39.60 25.16
C ASP A 257 -7.19 -40.27 24.12
N ASP A 258 -7.33 -41.58 24.16
CA ASP A 258 -8.11 -42.36 23.18
C ASP A 258 -9.58 -41.94 23.04
N PHE A 259 -10.07 -41.06 23.91
CA PHE A 259 -11.45 -40.57 23.92
C PHE A 259 -11.64 -39.04 23.75
N HIS A 260 -10.60 -38.23 24.00
CA HIS A 260 -10.72 -36.78 23.93
C HIS A 260 -9.42 -36.13 23.45
N ASP A 261 -9.47 -35.40 22.32
CA ASP A 261 -8.41 -34.46 21.93
C ASP A 261 -8.52 -33.20 22.78
N VAL A 262 -7.83 -33.14 23.93
CA VAL A 262 -7.80 -31.94 24.78
C VAL A 262 -6.55 -31.13 24.47
N VAL A 263 -6.74 -29.90 23.98
CA VAL A 263 -5.66 -28.92 23.83
C VAL A 263 -5.70 -27.96 25.01
N GLU A 264 -4.75 -28.08 25.92
CA GLU A 264 -4.58 -27.12 27.00
C GLU A 264 -3.63 -26.00 26.61
N PHE A 265 -4.11 -24.76 26.79
CA PHE A 265 -3.29 -23.57 26.63
C PHE A 265 -2.68 -23.17 27.97
N ALA A 266 -1.35 -23.05 28.04
CA ALA A 266 -0.70 -22.39 29.16
C ALA A 266 -1.10 -20.91 29.17
N LYS A 267 -1.00 -20.22 30.30
CA LYS A 267 -1.21 -18.77 30.41
C LYS A 267 -0.34 -18.06 29.34
N PRO A 268 -0.92 -17.25 28.47
CA PRO A 268 -0.16 -16.61 27.39
C PRO A 268 0.85 -15.61 27.98
N GLN A 269 2.04 -15.61 27.39
CA GLN A 269 3.00 -14.52 27.58
C GLN A 269 2.59 -13.40 26.63
N VAL A 270 2.38 -12.21 27.19
CA VAL A 270 2.00 -11.01 26.42
C VAL A 270 3.23 -10.12 26.27
N MET A 271 3.56 -9.78 25.05
CA MET A 271 4.61 -8.81 24.73
C MET A 271 3.96 -7.64 23.98
N LYS A 272 4.10 -6.43 24.51
CA LYS A 272 3.71 -5.20 23.85
C LYS A 272 4.96 -4.48 23.32
N ILE A 273 4.97 -4.15 22.05
CA ILE A 273 6.04 -3.41 21.37
C ILE A 273 5.40 -2.14 20.82
N THR A 274 5.90 -1.00 21.29
CA THR A 274 5.57 0.32 20.70
C THR A 274 6.79 0.73 19.88
N LEU A 275 6.59 0.96 18.60
CA LEU A 275 7.65 1.40 17.70
C LEU A 275 7.72 2.93 17.74
N GLU A 276 8.93 3.47 17.73
CA GLU A 276 9.12 4.92 17.59
C GLU A 276 8.61 5.32 16.21
N GLY A 277 7.64 6.25 16.19
CA GLY A 277 6.80 6.57 15.05
C GLY A 277 7.55 7.21 13.89
N GLU A 278 8.32 6.44 13.13
CA GLU A 278 8.83 6.90 11.84
C GLU A 278 7.69 7.03 10.84
N GLU A 279 7.75 8.06 10.03
CA GLU A 279 6.75 8.33 9.01
C GLU A 279 6.89 7.33 7.84
N PRO A 280 5.88 6.48 7.55
CA PRO A 280 5.98 5.48 6.48
C PRO A 280 6.33 6.07 5.11
N LEU A 281 5.83 7.27 4.78
CA LEU A 281 6.15 7.95 3.52
C LEU A 281 7.64 8.32 3.43
N LYS A 282 8.22 8.74 4.56
CA LYS A 282 9.65 9.04 4.62
C LYS A 282 10.48 7.80 4.35
N LEU A 283 10.14 6.69 5.02
CA LEU A 283 10.81 5.40 4.82
C LEU A 283 10.65 4.86 3.37
N GLU A 284 9.49 5.06 2.76
CA GLU A 284 9.24 4.68 1.36
C GLU A 284 10.14 5.45 0.39
N ILE A 285 10.20 6.77 0.54
CA ILE A 285 11.02 7.64 -0.33
C ILE A 285 12.51 7.40 -0.07
N GLU A 286 12.95 7.25 1.18
CA GLU A 286 14.33 6.86 1.51
C GLU A 286 14.71 5.55 0.85
N HIS A 287 13.83 4.54 0.91
CA HIS A 287 14.05 3.26 0.25
C HIS A 287 14.12 3.41 -1.27
N PHE A 288 13.27 4.24 -1.88
CA PHE A 288 13.31 4.50 -3.32
C PHE A 288 14.65 5.13 -3.73
N LEU A 289 15.12 6.13 -3.01
CA LEU A 289 16.41 6.76 -3.23
C LEU A 289 17.58 5.77 -3.03
N ASP A 290 17.50 4.91 -2.03
CA ASP A 290 18.50 3.86 -1.79
C ASP A 290 18.52 2.83 -2.93
N CYS A 291 17.34 2.46 -3.48
CA CYS A 291 17.26 1.57 -4.63
C CYS A 291 17.92 2.16 -5.88
N ILE A 292 17.80 3.47 -6.09
CA ILE A 292 18.46 4.17 -7.19
C ILE A 292 19.98 4.22 -6.98
N LYS A 293 20.41 4.67 -5.79
CA LYS A 293 21.82 4.88 -5.45
C LYS A 293 22.65 3.58 -5.48
N ASN A 294 22.05 2.48 -5.03
CA ASN A 294 22.71 1.20 -4.83
C ASN A 294 22.24 0.09 -5.80
N ASP A 295 21.51 0.46 -6.84
CA ASP A 295 20.96 -0.44 -7.88
C ASP A 295 20.17 -1.64 -7.30
N LYS A 296 19.40 -1.40 -6.22
CA LYS A 296 18.59 -2.43 -5.57
C LYS A 296 17.22 -2.57 -6.24
N THR A 297 16.60 -3.73 -6.05
CA THR A 297 15.19 -3.93 -6.41
C THR A 297 14.29 -3.26 -5.36
N PRO A 298 13.28 -2.46 -5.77
CA PRO A 298 12.32 -1.89 -4.84
C PRO A 298 11.57 -2.95 -4.03
N LEU A 299 11.27 -2.66 -2.77
CA LEU A 299 10.45 -3.51 -1.89
C LEU A 299 9.03 -3.69 -2.43
N VAL A 300 8.52 -2.68 -3.12
CA VAL A 300 7.23 -2.72 -3.80
C VAL A 300 7.47 -2.55 -5.29
N THR A 301 7.49 -3.67 -6.00
CA THR A 301 7.72 -3.70 -7.45
C THR A 301 6.46 -3.35 -8.23
N GLY A 302 6.60 -3.10 -9.54
CA GLY A 302 5.45 -2.97 -10.43
C GLY A 302 4.57 -4.22 -10.44
N GLU A 303 5.17 -5.42 -10.32
CA GLU A 303 4.47 -6.70 -10.24
C GLU A 303 3.65 -6.86 -8.95
N ASP A 304 4.14 -6.32 -7.84
CA ASP A 304 3.37 -6.26 -6.59
C ASP A 304 2.14 -5.37 -6.76
N GLY A 305 2.33 -4.16 -7.31
CA GLY A 305 1.24 -3.23 -7.61
C GLY A 305 0.22 -3.81 -8.59
N LEU A 306 0.68 -4.50 -9.64
CA LEU A 306 -0.18 -5.23 -10.59
C LEU A 306 -0.98 -6.33 -9.89
N THR A 307 -0.35 -7.07 -8.97
CA THR A 307 -1.02 -8.15 -8.23
C THR A 307 -2.11 -7.58 -7.31
N ALA A 308 -1.80 -6.52 -6.56
CA ALA A 308 -2.77 -5.88 -5.68
C ALA A 308 -3.96 -5.29 -6.48
N LEU A 309 -3.68 -4.67 -7.63
CA LEU A 309 -4.70 -4.15 -8.53
C LEU A 309 -5.60 -5.26 -9.10
N ASP A 310 -5.04 -6.37 -9.59
CA ASP A 310 -5.80 -7.51 -10.14
C ASP A 310 -6.78 -8.08 -9.11
N ILE A 311 -6.31 -8.28 -7.87
CA ILE A 311 -7.14 -8.78 -6.77
C ILE A 311 -8.26 -7.77 -6.45
N ALA A 312 -7.94 -6.49 -6.34
CA ALA A 312 -8.90 -5.44 -6.03
C ALA A 312 -9.98 -5.28 -7.12
N LEU A 313 -9.60 -5.39 -8.41
CA LEU A 313 -10.56 -5.36 -9.52
C LEU A 313 -11.46 -6.58 -9.54
N LYS A 314 -10.92 -7.78 -9.26
CA LYS A 314 -11.72 -9.01 -9.13
C LYS A 314 -12.72 -8.92 -7.97
N ALA A 315 -12.29 -8.42 -6.81
CA ALA A 315 -13.16 -8.19 -5.67
C ALA A 315 -14.27 -7.18 -5.99
N THR A 316 -13.94 -6.08 -6.67
CA THR A 316 -14.93 -5.08 -7.12
C THR A 316 -15.97 -5.69 -8.05
N LYS A 317 -15.52 -6.51 -9.02
CA LYS A 317 -16.45 -7.20 -9.93
C LYS A 317 -17.40 -8.14 -9.18
N MET A 318 -16.89 -8.93 -8.22
CA MET A 318 -17.72 -9.84 -7.42
C MET A 318 -18.79 -9.11 -6.60
N CYS A 319 -18.49 -7.89 -6.09
CA CYS A 319 -19.46 -7.07 -5.38
C CYS A 319 -20.59 -6.58 -6.32
N ASN A 320 -20.25 -6.21 -7.56
CA ASN A 320 -21.20 -5.71 -8.55
C ASN A 320 -22.09 -6.81 -9.16
N ASP A 321 -21.53 -8.00 -9.42
CA ASP A 321 -22.27 -9.11 -10.05
C ASP A 321 -23.37 -9.69 -9.15
N ARG A 322 -23.40 -9.37 -7.84
CA ARG A 322 -24.42 -9.82 -6.87
C ARG A 322 -25.57 -8.84 -6.65
N GLU A 323 -25.49 -7.62 -7.17
CA GLU A 323 -26.58 -6.63 -7.08
C GLU A 323 -27.78 -6.93 -8.00
N VAL A 324 -27.71 -7.95 -8.86
CA VAL A 324 -28.72 -8.20 -9.90
C VAL A 324 -29.85 -9.15 -9.46
N ASP A 325 -29.78 -9.78 -8.28
CA ASP A 325 -30.72 -10.82 -7.83
C ASP A 325 -31.48 -10.50 -6.53
N LEU A 326 -31.83 -9.22 -6.25
CA LEU A 326 -32.75 -8.84 -5.17
C LEU A 326 -33.95 -8.04 -5.67
#